data_1881e00e9deb5d384aaf364babcd4f61
#
_entry.id   1881e00e9deb5d384aaf364babcd4f61
#
_cell.length_a   1.000
_cell.length_b   1.000
_cell.length_c   1.000
_cell.angle_alpha   90.00
_cell.angle_beta   90.00
_cell.angle_gamma   90.00
#
_symmetry.space_group_name_H-M   'P 1'
#
loop_
_entity.id
_entity.type
_entity.pdbx_description
1 polymer ?
#
loop_
_entity_poly.entity_id
_entity_poly.type
_entity_poly.pdbx_seq_one_letter_code
_entity_poly.pdbx_strand_id
1 'polypeptide(L)'
;MKLRTLCLGLLIGATGIGCVAIVEHQLGTYSAQNLGKISQPAKHELGDDGLYGVGDYPTFEAGLAEGAGRAETQIYCSSCHTPRYITMQPPLPAATWDAEVQKMVKTFGATIPEADAQKIAQYLHEHYTPETRK
;
A
#
# COMPACT_ATOMS: atom_id res chain seq x y z
N MET A 1 14.89 26.43 -53.89
CA MET A 1 15.32 25.88 -52.60
C MET A 1 14.33 26.10 -51.44
N LYS A 2 13.47 27.13 -51.44
CA LYS A 2 12.58 27.45 -50.31
C LYS A 2 11.35 26.53 -50.12
N LEU A 3 10.83 25.94 -51.20
CA LEU A 3 9.61 25.11 -51.15
C LEU A 3 9.86 23.70 -50.51
N ARG A 4 11.01 23.10 -50.82
CA ARG A 4 11.39 21.79 -50.27
C ARG A 4 11.62 21.81 -48.73
N THR A 5 12.19 22.93 -48.27
CA THR A 5 12.43 23.10 -46.80
C THR A 5 11.12 23.32 -46.06
N LEU A 6 10.14 23.99 -46.68
CA LEU A 6 8.83 24.22 -46.09
C LEU A 6 8.01 22.93 -45.99
N CYS A 7 8.06 22.08 -47.03
CA CYS A 7 7.36 20.78 -47.01
C CYS A 7 7.98 19.81 -45.99
N LEU A 8 9.31 19.83 -45.82
CA LEU A 8 9.97 18.97 -44.85
C LEU A 8 9.63 19.38 -43.41
N GLY A 9 9.58 20.69 -43.15
CA GLY A 9 9.18 21.21 -41.83
C GLY A 9 7.72 20.88 -41.48
N LEU A 10 6.81 20.93 -42.43
CA LEU A 10 5.41 20.56 -42.25
C LEU A 10 5.23 19.05 -42.01
N LEU A 11 6.01 18.20 -42.70
CA LEU A 11 5.99 16.75 -42.48
C LEU A 11 6.51 16.37 -41.09
N ILE A 12 7.58 16.99 -40.62
CA ILE A 12 8.13 16.73 -39.27
C ILE A 12 7.15 17.22 -38.20
N GLY A 13 6.51 18.38 -38.42
CA GLY A 13 5.49 18.89 -37.52
C GLY A 13 4.26 17.97 -37.42
N ALA A 14 3.77 17.49 -38.57
CA ALA A 14 2.61 16.60 -38.61
C ALA A 14 2.92 15.24 -38.02
N THR A 15 4.10 14.67 -38.19
CA THR A 15 4.51 13.41 -37.59
C THR A 15 4.71 13.57 -36.06
N GLY A 16 5.28 14.70 -35.63
CA GLY A 16 5.45 15.00 -34.21
C GLY A 16 4.12 15.11 -33.49
N ILE A 17 3.14 15.82 -34.02
CA ILE A 17 1.79 15.92 -33.45
C ILE A 17 1.08 14.56 -33.45
N GLY A 18 1.23 13.78 -34.53
CA GLY A 18 0.69 12.44 -34.62
C GLY A 18 1.26 11.50 -33.57
N CYS A 19 2.56 11.54 -33.30
CA CYS A 19 3.19 10.72 -32.25
C CYS A 19 2.71 11.13 -30.86
N VAL A 20 2.57 12.42 -30.56
CA VAL A 20 2.04 12.88 -29.27
C VAL A 20 0.60 12.41 -29.08
N ALA A 21 -0.25 12.56 -30.10
CA ALA A 21 -1.63 12.11 -30.03
C ALA A 21 -1.77 10.59 -29.84
N ILE A 22 -0.90 9.79 -30.48
CA ILE A 22 -0.87 8.34 -30.32
C ILE A 22 -0.41 7.96 -28.91
N VAL A 23 0.62 8.62 -28.38
CA VAL A 23 1.13 8.37 -27.04
C VAL A 23 0.08 8.76 -26.00
N GLU A 24 -0.60 9.88 -26.14
CA GLU A 24 -1.70 10.27 -25.26
C GLU A 24 -2.87 9.28 -25.31
N HIS A 25 -3.18 8.75 -26.50
CA HIS A 25 -4.24 7.77 -26.66
C HIS A 25 -3.87 6.40 -26.08
N GLN A 26 -2.60 6.00 -26.17
CA GLN A 26 -2.10 4.74 -25.63
C GLN A 26 -1.90 4.78 -24.10
N LEU A 27 -1.47 5.91 -23.57
CA LEU A 27 -1.27 6.09 -22.13
C LEU A 27 -2.57 6.42 -21.38
N GLY A 28 -3.69 6.57 -22.11
CA GLY A 28 -4.94 7.08 -21.53
C GLY A 28 -4.77 8.54 -21.10
N THR A 29 -5.62 9.40 -21.59
CA THR A 29 -5.63 10.80 -21.16
C THR A 29 -5.85 10.86 -19.66
N TYR A 30 -4.84 11.23 -18.91
CA TYR A 30 -4.96 11.64 -17.53
C TYR A 30 -5.68 13.00 -17.47
N SER A 31 -6.95 13.02 -17.85
CA SER A 31 -7.78 14.18 -17.62
C SER A 31 -8.26 14.16 -16.18
N ALA A 32 -8.50 15.32 -15.60
CA ALA A 32 -9.07 15.43 -14.25
C ALA A 32 -10.39 14.64 -14.10
N GLN A 33 -11.08 14.35 -15.22
CA GLN A 33 -12.28 13.53 -15.27
C GLN A 33 -11.98 12.02 -15.18
N ASN A 34 -10.78 11.59 -15.61
CA ASN A 34 -10.35 10.18 -15.59
C ASN A 34 -9.61 9.81 -14.30
N LEU A 35 -9.10 10.79 -13.55
CA LEU A 35 -8.46 10.57 -12.25
C LEU A 35 -9.44 10.20 -11.13
N GLY A 36 -10.70 9.96 -11.48
CA GLY A 36 -11.76 9.79 -10.51
C GLY A 36 -12.12 11.14 -9.88
N LYS A 37 -13.37 11.31 -9.50
CA LYS A 37 -13.75 12.43 -8.64
C LYS A 37 -13.02 12.19 -7.32
N ILE A 38 -11.97 12.96 -7.06
CA ILE A 38 -11.50 13.14 -5.70
C ILE A 38 -12.75 13.61 -4.97
N SER A 39 -13.37 12.73 -4.19
CA SER A 39 -14.44 13.14 -3.30
C SER A 39 -13.85 14.32 -2.52
N GLN A 40 -14.44 15.48 -2.69
CA GLN A 40 -13.98 16.63 -1.92
C GLN A 40 -13.95 16.18 -0.47
N PRO A 41 -12.84 16.40 0.23
CA PRO A 41 -12.80 16.08 1.64
C PRO A 41 -14.06 16.71 2.25
N ALA A 42 -14.77 15.93 3.04
CA ALA A 42 -15.95 16.43 3.74
C ALA A 42 -15.59 17.81 4.29
N LYS A 43 -16.43 18.82 4.03
CA LYS A 43 -16.18 20.16 4.57
C LYS A 43 -15.98 19.99 6.07
N HIS A 44 -14.75 20.16 6.50
CA HIS A 44 -14.45 20.21 7.91
C HIS A 44 -15.05 21.53 8.41
N GLU A 45 -16.27 21.45 8.90
CA GLU A 45 -16.82 22.57 9.67
C GLU A 45 -16.09 22.55 11.01
N LEU A 46 -15.42 23.67 11.31
CA LEU A 46 -14.96 23.92 12.68
C LEU A 46 -16.19 23.84 13.57
N GLY A 47 -16.20 22.93 14.53
CA GLY A 47 -17.19 22.94 15.59
C GLY A 47 -17.10 24.26 16.35
N ASP A 48 -18.19 24.67 17.02
CA ASP A 48 -18.25 25.89 17.82
C ASP A 48 -17.19 25.95 18.95
N ASP A 49 -16.55 24.81 19.25
CA ASP A 49 -15.43 24.64 20.19
C ASP A 49 -14.06 24.91 19.57
N GLY A 50 -13.98 25.23 18.28
CA GLY A 50 -12.72 25.45 17.55
C GLY A 50 -11.92 24.18 17.29
N LEU A 51 -12.47 22.99 17.55
CA LEU A 51 -11.82 21.73 17.30
C LEU A 51 -12.14 21.22 15.87
N TYR A 52 -11.13 20.78 15.17
CA TYR A 52 -11.31 20.05 13.92
C TYR A 52 -11.92 18.68 14.22
N GLY A 53 -13.16 18.46 13.86
CA GLY A 53 -13.73 17.14 13.79
C GLY A 53 -13.02 16.35 12.70
N VAL A 54 -12.05 15.53 13.08
CA VAL A 54 -11.53 14.50 12.18
C VAL A 54 -12.64 13.46 12.09
N GLY A 55 -13.31 13.35 10.94
CA GLY A 55 -14.26 12.27 10.71
C GLY A 55 -13.62 10.93 11.01
N ASP A 56 -14.41 9.96 11.42
CA ASP A 56 -13.94 8.60 11.73
C ASP A 56 -13.02 8.09 10.61
N TYR A 57 -11.74 7.93 10.93
CA TYR A 57 -10.84 7.22 10.05
C TYR A 57 -11.38 5.80 9.91
N PRO A 58 -11.56 5.31 8.68
CA PRO A 58 -11.95 3.93 8.50
C PRO A 58 -10.89 3.05 9.18
N THR A 59 -11.23 2.47 10.31
CA THR A 59 -10.40 1.47 10.98
C THR A 59 -10.45 0.22 10.14
N PHE A 60 -9.46 0.06 9.28
CA PHE A 60 -9.27 -1.19 8.57
C PHE A 60 -8.69 -2.20 9.57
N GLU A 61 -9.52 -3.07 10.08
CA GLU A 61 -9.00 -4.23 10.77
C GLU A 61 -8.09 -5.01 9.84
N ALA A 62 -6.95 -5.47 10.37
CA ALA A 62 -5.93 -6.12 9.55
C ALA A 62 -6.38 -7.46 8.94
N GLY A 63 -7.56 -7.95 9.29
CA GLY A 63 -8.07 -9.22 8.78
C GLY A 63 -7.16 -10.40 9.10
N LEU A 64 -6.53 -10.40 10.29
CA LEU A 64 -5.73 -11.53 10.76
C LEU A 64 -6.61 -12.76 10.97
N ALA A 65 -6.10 -13.93 10.56
CA ALA A 65 -6.79 -15.20 10.74
C ALA A 65 -7.12 -15.47 12.21
N GLU A 66 -8.25 -16.09 12.48
CA GLU A 66 -8.59 -16.50 13.84
C GLU A 66 -7.70 -17.66 14.30
N GLY A 67 -7.17 -17.58 15.52
CA GLY A 67 -6.31 -18.63 16.06
C GLY A 67 -5.51 -18.19 17.28
N ALA A 68 -4.84 -19.14 17.89
CA ALA A 68 -3.94 -18.88 19.01
C ALA A 68 -2.77 -18.00 18.56
N GLY A 69 -2.40 -17.00 19.35
CA GLY A 69 -1.36 -16.02 18.99
C GLY A 69 -1.83 -14.81 18.18
N ARG A 70 -3.10 -14.78 17.74
CA ARG A 70 -3.66 -13.63 17.01
C ARG A 70 -3.62 -12.35 17.85
N ALA A 71 -4.01 -12.44 19.12
CA ALA A 71 -4.06 -11.28 20.01
C ALA A 71 -2.66 -10.69 20.25
N GLU A 72 -1.68 -11.53 20.52
CA GLU A 72 -0.29 -11.13 20.67
C GLU A 72 0.25 -10.51 19.37
N THR A 73 -0.03 -11.13 18.22
CA THR A 73 0.34 -10.60 16.92
C THR A 73 -0.29 -9.23 16.68
N GLN A 74 -1.58 -9.08 16.96
CA GLN A 74 -2.27 -7.81 16.81
C GLN A 74 -1.66 -6.73 17.72
N ILE A 75 -1.41 -7.02 18.99
CA ILE A 75 -0.90 -6.05 19.96
C ILE A 75 0.52 -5.61 19.59
N TYR A 76 1.43 -6.56 19.43
CA TYR A 76 2.85 -6.25 19.26
C TYR A 76 3.18 -5.72 17.85
N CYS A 77 2.56 -6.24 16.81
CA CYS A 77 2.81 -5.72 15.47
C CYS A 77 2.18 -4.33 15.26
N SER A 78 1.05 -4.03 15.92
CA SER A 78 0.40 -2.72 15.80
C SER A 78 1.15 -1.59 16.51
N SER A 79 2.14 -1.89 17.33
CA SER A 79 2.90 -0.87 18.06
C SER A 79 3.76 0.03 17.16
N CYS A 80 4.17 -0.46 16.01
CA CYS A 80 5.04 0.25 15.07
C CYS A 80 4.45 0.41 13.68
N HIS A 81 3.65 -0.54 13.22
CA HIS A 81 3.04 -0.54 11.89
C HIS A 81 1.75 -1.37 11.87
N THR A 82 0.97 -1.24 10.81
CA THR A 82 -0.26 -2.02 10.68
C THR A 82 0.04 -3.53 10.46
N PRO A 83 -0.68 -4.45 11.13
CA PRO A 83 -0.60 -5.89 10.89
C PRO A 83 -0.93 -6.31 9.44
N ARG A 84 -1.46 -5.41 8.62
CA ARG A 84 -1.62 -5.66 7.18
C ARG A 84 -0.32 -6.04 6.49
N TYR A 85 0.83 -5.67 7.03
CA TYR A 85 2.12 -6.15 6.53
C TYR A 85 2.20 -7.67 6.46
N ILE A 86 1.55 -8.38 7.38
CA ILE A 86 1.46 -9.85 7.37
C ILE A 86 0.57 -10.33 6.23
N THR A 87 -0.63 -9.76 6.12
CA THR A 87 -1.64 -10.21 5.14
C THR A 87 -1.30 -9.80 3.71
N MET A 88 -0.48 -8.78 3.51
CA MET A 88 -0.02 -8.30 2.20
C MET A 88 1.26 -8.98 1.72
N GLN A 89 2.01 -9.65 2.60
CA GLN A 89 3.19 -10.41 2.19
C GLN A 89 2.77 -11.63 1.36
N PRO A 90 3.59 -12.07 0.39
CA PRO A 90 3.44 -13.41 -0.14
C PRO A 90 3.61 -14.43 0.98
N PRO A 91 3.02 -15.64 0.88
CA PRO A 91 3.25 -16.69 1.86
C PRO A 91 4.75 -16.97 2.01
N LEU A 92 5.28 -16.77 3.21
CA LEU A 92 6.70 -16.97 3.51
C LEU A 92 6.92 -18.30 4.23
N PRO A 93 8.04 -19.00 3.98
CA PRO A 93 8.41 -20.20 4.76
C PRO A 93 8.48 -19.90 6.26
N ALA A 94 8.19 -20.89 7.10
CA ALA A 94 8.21 -20.76 8.55
C ALA A 94 9.52 -20.14 9.09
N ALA A 95 10.66 -20.63 8.60
CA ALA A 95 11.96 -20.09 9.00
C ALA A 95 12.15 -18.60 8.63
N THR A 96 11.49 -18.12 7.58
CA THR A 96 11.51 -16.70 7.22
C THR A 96 10.67 -15.88 8.19
N TRP A 97 9.51 -16.40 8.61
CA TRP A 97 8.70 -15.76 9.65
C TRP A 97 9.43 -15.67 10.98
N ASP A 98 10.16 -16.72 11.38
CA ASP A 98 11.02 -16.69 12.57
C ASP A 98 12.07 -15.58 12.47
N ALA A 99 12.72 -15.48 11.32
CA ALA A 99 13.72 -14.44 11.07
C ALA A 99 13.11 -13.02 11.10
N GLU A 100 11.90 -12.83 10.57
CA GLU A 100 11.21 -11.55 10.61
C GLU A 100 10.81 -11.16 12.04
N VAL A 101 10.27 -12.07 12.85
CA VAL A 101 9.96 -11.81 14.26
C VAL A 101 11.23 -11.44 15.03
N GLN A 102 12.31 -12.20 14.85
CA GLN A 102 13.60 -11.91 15.48
C GLN A 102 14.20 -10.57 15.01
N LYS A 103 14.03 -10.21 13.77
CA LYS A 103 14.47 -8.91 13.23
C LYS A 103 13.73 -7.76 13.90
N MET A 104 12.41 -7.88 14.13
CA MET A 104 11.66 -6.85 14.87
C MET A 104 12.21 -6.66 16.28
N VAL A 105 12.51 -7.75 16.98
CA VAL A 105 13.04 -7.69 18.35
C VAL A 105 14.48 -7.18 18.37
N LYS A 106 15.39 -7.78 17.60
CA LYS A 106 16.84 -7.54 17.73
C LYS A 106 17.32 -6.33 16.96
N THR A 107 16.73 -6.03 15.81
CA THR A 107 17.19 -4.95 14.92
C THR A 107 16.39 -3.68 15.14
N PHE A 108 15.07 -3.80 15.28
CA PHE A 108 14.18 -2.65 15.44
C PHE A 108 13.79 -2.36 16.89
N GLY A 109 14.23 -3.20 17.84
CA GLY A 109 14.02 -2.96 19.26
C GLY A 109 12.58 -3.12 19.75
N ALA A 110 11.78 -3.95 19.06
CA ALA A 110 10.43 -4.25 19.51
C ALA A 110 10.45 -4.94 20.88
N THR A 111 9.71 -4.39 21.83
CA THR A 111 9.65 -4.91 23.20
C THR A 111 8.65 -6.05 23.30
N ILE A 112 8.99 -7.20 22.74
CA ILE A 112 8.18 -8.42 22.74
C ILE A 112 8.81 -9.42 23.69
N PRO A 113 8.08 -9.86 24.75
CA PRO A 113 8.56 -10.95 25.61
C PRO A 113 8.84 -12.22 24.80
N GLU A 114 9.86 -12.97 25.16
CA GLU A 114 10.26 -14.19 24.42
C GLU A 114 9.11 -15.18 24.25
N ALA A 115 8.30 -15.39 25.29
CA ALA A 115 7.15 -16.29 25.23
C ALA A 115 6.09 -15.82 24.21
N ASP A 116 5.89 -14.51 24.06
CA ASP A 116 4.95 -13.96 23.11
C ASP A 116 5.53 -13.94 21.68
N ALA A 117 6.85 -13.72 21.55
CA ALA A 117 7.53 -13.85 20.25
C ALA A 117 7.39 -15.27 19.70
N GLN A 118 7.49 -16.29 20.55
CA GLN A 118 7.27 -17.69 20.16
C GLN A 118 5.82 -17.96 19.73
N LYS A 119 4.83 -17.43 20.47
CA LYS A 119 3.42 -17.54 20.08
C LYS A 119 3.13 -16.87 18.74
N ILE A 120 3.70 -15.68 18.53
CA ILE A 120 3.57 -14.94 17.27
C ILE A 120 4.17 -15.75 16.12
N ALA A 121 5.39 -16.28 16.29
CA ALA A 121 6.03 -17.11 15.28
C ALA A 121 5.18 -18.35 14.94
N GLN A 122 4.70 -19.06 15.95
CA GLN A 122 3.82 -20.22 15.75
C GLN A 122 2.52 -19.83 15.02
N TYR A 123 1.87 -18.74 15.39
CA TYR A 123 0.69 -18.23 14.71
C TYR A 123 0.95 -17.94 13.23
N LEU A 124 2.09 -17.32 12.91
CA LEU A 124 2.48 -17.05 11.53
C LEU A 124 2.74 -18.32 10.73
N HIS A 125 3.32 -19.35 11.36
CA HIS A 125 3.50 -20.67 10.76
C HIS A 125 2.16 -21.35 10.42
N GLU A 126 1.21 -21.25 11.32
CA GLU A 126 -0.09 -21.93 11.19
C GLU A 126 -1.01 -21.26 10.15
N HIS A 127 -0.80 -19.97 9.85
CA HIS A 127 -1.75 -19.22 9.03
C HIS A 127 -1.15 -18.54 7.80
N TYR A 128 0.16 -18.34 7.73
CA TYR A 128 0.76 -17.47 6.70
C TYR A 128 1.96 -18.09 5.96
N THR A 129 2.14 -19.41 6.02
CA THR A 129 3.12 -20.12 5.21
C THR A 129 2.52 -20.56 3.87
N PRO A 130 3.36 -20.98 2.89
CA PRO A 130 2.88 -21.51 1.62
C PRO A 130 1.96 -22.73 1.76
N GLU A 131 2.12 -23.51 2.82
CA GLU A 131 1.34 -24.72 3.10
C GLU A 131 -0.02 -24.40 3.74
N THR A 132 -0.12 -23.33 4.50
CA THR A 132 -1.30 -23.00 5.32
C THR A 132 -2.17 -21.89 4.73
N ARG A 133 -1.58 -20.96 4.01
CA ARG A 133 -2.32 -19.86 3.37
C ARG A 133 -2.84 -20.32 2.00
N LYS A 134 -4.14 -20.55 1.93
CA LYS A 134 -4.87 -20.88 0.69
C LYS A 134 -5.46 -19.66 0.02
#